data_768bc4d2cbbb6869a19c30b09ab39286
#
_entry.id   768bc4d2cbbb6869a19c30b09ab39286
#
_cell.length_a   1.000
_cell.length_b   1.000
_cell.length_c   1.000
_cell.angle_alpha   90.00
_cell.angle_beta   90.00
_cell.angle_gamma   90.00
#
_symmetry.space_group_name_H-M   'P 1'
#
loop_
_entity.id
_entity.type
_entity.pdbx_description
1 polymer ?
#
loop_
_entity_poly.entity_id
_entity_poly.type
_entity_poly.pdbx_seq_one_letter_code
_entity_poly.pdbx_strand_id
1 'polypeptide(L)'
;MAYTILHLSRNNQRTHLIVDDVTTLPVMFATIYGMNELSKKSLGTQENILCSLRFFYVYYYKKHKQTFDYDFYRSGYNISCFIRELDGFFTYLLGKQHLSDETDIISNGFLHSALSRTNKSTYGNHVRNVGRFLKYLNYRYMNLAYQDMSPTEAHQINQANHRDLAARIKVFNRVEVSRNEPAHRYKSITSQQSIELTNMLIPSTPEFSDIDTGELFTAVVNPQNPFDSGFQQYRNYLIHRLMFNYGLRVGEVQLLMKDCVGPTLPDSRGNIRFILIVQNLPDDVVDPRKQQPSLKTEHSQRQIELTEDDFIMFTIYMEQYRSPLFEEKKIVDHEFVFIKGSGRLTPLTYDAIRTFYKEKIDPAFIALFPHYRTKSNKNINNMVNITPHVGRHTWANITLEFIYNSLLSESLILAQDYGIRARMNGVLEPAIEQLRALGGWSLTSKVPLRYAKRFIEVVSNQSNYKRTKHSDMHLASPETNISQRKTSNLLEDNVYDEDFTFKDLFN
;
A
#
# COMPACT_ATOMS: atom_id res chain seq x y z
N MET A 1 -21.00 20.44 -21.15
CA MET A 1 -20.21 21.07 -20.08
C MET A 1 -19.21 20.07 -19.57
N ALA A 2 -17.94 20.39 -19.60
CA ALA A 2 -16.87 19.58 -19.05
C ALA A 2 -16.32 20.29 -17.81
N TYR A 3 -15.71 19.56 -16.91
CA TYR A 3 -15.12 20.09 -15.67
C TYR A 3 -13.71 19.55 -15.52
N THR A 4 -12.77 20.41 -15.18
CA THR A 4 -11.36 20.07 -14.95
C THR A 4 -10.97 20.31 -13.49
N ILE A 5 -10.03 19.50 -12.96
CA ILE A 5 -9.45 19.74 -11.65
C ILE A 5 -8.20 20.60 -11.85
N LEU A 6 -8.23 21.80 -11.29
CA LEU A 6 -7.11 22.73 -11.27
C LEU A 6 -6.30 22.54 -9.98
N HIS A 7 -4.99 22.42 -10.11
CA HIS A 7 -4.05 22.35 -9.00
C HIS A 7 -3.48 23.73 -8.74
N LEU A 8 -3.77 24.30 -7.60
CA LEU A 8 -3.25 25.59 -7.17
C LEU A 8 -2.15 25.41 -6.14
N SER A 9 -1.09 26.19 -6.26
CA SER A 9 0.01 26.23 -5.30
C SER A 9 0.38 27.68 -5.02
N ARG A 10 0.33 28.10 -3.74
CA ARG A 10 0.77 29.41 -3.30
C ARG A 10 1.39 29.27 -1.90
N ASN A 11 2.61 29.81 -1.70
CA ASN A 11 3.29 29.84 -0.40
C ASN A 11 3.29 28.48 0.34
N ASN A 12 3.72 27.41 -0.32
CA ASN A 12 3.69 26.04 0.17
C ASN A 12 2.29 25.45 0.46
N GLN A 13 1.24 26.25 0.36
CA GLN A 13 -0.12 25.75 0.44
C GLN A 13 -0.58 25.30 -0.92
N ARG A 14 -1.10 24.09 -0.99
CA ARG A 14 -1.66 23.50 -2.21
C ARG A 14 -3.10 23.13 -1.99
N THR A 15 -3.90 23.43 -2.98
CA THR A 15 -5.32 23.06 -3.00
C THR A 15 -5.74 22.65 -4.41
N HIS A 16 -6.85 21.98 -4.50
CA HIS A 16 -7.43 21.53 -5.75
C HIS A 16 -8.82 22.12 -5.87
N LEU A 17 -9.17 22.60 -7.06
CA LEU A 17 -10.50 23.14 -7.35
C LEU A 17 -11.10 22.42 -8.57
N ILE A 18 -12.41 22.29 -8.59
CA ILE A 18 -13.14 21.92 -9.83
C ILE A 18 -13.50 23.22 -10.54
N VAL A 19 -13.12 23.31 -11.79
CA VAL A 19 -13.35 24.47 -12.67
C VAL A 19 -14.22 24.03 -13.83
N ASP A 20 -15.16 24.86 -14.19
CA ASP A 20 -15.95 24.71 -15.41
C ASP A 20 -15.09 25.09 -16.63
N ASP A 21 -14.96 24.19 -17.60
CA ASP A 21 -14.07 24.38 -18.76
C ASP A 21 -14.55 25.48 -19.73
N VAL A 22 -15.83 25.87 -19.65
CA VAL A 22 -16.43 26.92 -20.51
C VAL A 22 -16.26 28.29 -19.88
N THR A 23 -16.65 28.43 -18.59
CA THR A 23 -16.61 29.71 -17.90
C THR A 23 -15.27 30.00 -17.23
N THR A 24 -14.41 28.96 -17.08
CA THR A 24 -13.16 29.00 -16.31
C THR A 24 -13.32 29.36 -14.84
N LEU A 25 -14.56 29.36 -14.34
CA LEU A 25 -14.86 29.68 -12.96
C LEU A 25 -14.87 28.43 -12.07
N PRO A 26 -14.42 28.53 -10.81
CA PRO A 26 -14.53 27.45 -9.85
C PRO A 26 -16.01 27.12 -9.57
N VAL A 27 -16.30 25.83 -9.44
CA VAL A 27 -17.61 25.33 -9.03
C VAL A 27 -17.84 25.65 -7.57
N MET A 28 -18.86 26.43 -7.26
CA MET A 28 -19.01 27.11 -5.96
C MET A 28 -19.10 26.15 -4.78
N PHE A 29 -20.06 25.22 -4.76
CA PHE A 29 -20.27 24.36 -3.59
C PHE A 29 -19.15 23.32 -3.42
N ALA A 30 -18.57 22.82 -4.52
CA ALA A 30 -17.41 21.96 -4.45
C ALA A 30 -16.17 22.70 -3.92
N THR A 31 -15.99 23.98 -4.27
CA THR A 31 -14.92 24.84 -3.75
C THR A 31 -15.08 25.09 -2.26
N ILE A 32 -16.28 25.47 -1.80
CA ILE A 32 -16.57 25.68 -0.38
C ILE A 32 -16.32 24.39 0.43
N TYR A 33 -16.73 23.24 -0.09
CA TYR A 33 -16.45 21.94 0.53
C TYR A 33 -14.96 21.64 0.57
N GLY A 34 -14.25 21.92 -0.51
CA GLY A 34 -12.79 21.79 -0.61
C GLY A 34 -12.07 22.58 0.47
N MET A 35 -12.42 23.85 0.63
CA MET A 35 -11.80 24.76 1.58
C MET A 35 -12.11 24.40 3.05
N ASN A 36 -13.33 23.99 3.36
CA ASN A 36 -13.76 23.77 4.74
C ASN A 36 -13.47 22.35 5.25
N GLU A 37 -13.70 21.33 4.42
CA GLU A 37 -13.62 19.92 4.84
C GLU A 37 -12.41 19.19 4.29
N LEU A 38 -11.99 19.50 3.06
CA LEU A 38 -10.92 18.76 2.43
C LEU A 38 -9.54 19.36 2.73
N SER A 39 -9.44 20.62 3.09
CA SER A 39 -8.16 21.30 3.41
C SER A 39 -7.33 20.58 4.47
N LYS A 40 -7.99 19.87 5.40
CA LYS A 40 -7.36 19.07 6.45
C LYS A 40 -6.92 17.65 5.99
N LYS A 41 -7.19 17.29 4.74
CA LYS A 41 -6.86 15.96 4.19
C LYS A 41 -5.63 16.02 3.30
N SER A 42 -4.95 14.88 3.14
CA SER A 42 -3.84 14.78 2.19
C SER A 42 -4.26 15.15 0.77
N LEU A 43 -3.36 15.75 -0.01
CA LEU A 43 -3.63 16.20 -1.38
C LEU A 43 -4.20 15.10 -2.27
N GLY A 44 -3.67 13.88 -2.21
CA GLY A 44 -4.20 12.74 -2.96
C GLY A 44 -5.63 12.36 -2.54
N THR A 45 -5.99 12.56 -1.26
CA THR A 45 -7.36 12.34 -0.79
C THR A 45 -8.30 13.44 -1.30
N GLN A 46 -7.84 14.71 -1.28
CA GLN A 46 -8.58 15.83 -1.86
C GLN A 46 -8.87 15.60 -3.34
N GLU A 47 -7.84 15.27 -4.12
CA GLU A 47 -7.95 15.00 -5.56
C GLU A 47 -8.93 13.87 -5.86
N ASN A 48 -8.84 12.75 -5.13
CA ASN A 48 -9.77 11.62 -5.30
C ASN A 48 -11.23 11.99 -5.01
N ILE A 49 -11.48 12.78 -3.97
CA ILE A 49 -12.83 13.24 -3.64
C ILE A 49 -13.33 14.20 -4.71
N LEU A 50 -12.53 15.19 -5.10
CA LEU A 50 -12.89 16.15 -6.14
C LEU A 50 -13.07 15.48 -7.50
N CYS A 51 -12.29 14.43 -7.82
CA CYS A 51 -12.53 13.61 -9.01
C CYS A 51 -13.91 12.95 -8.98
N SER A 52 -14.35 12.48 -7.81
CA SER A 52 -15.69 11.91 -7.63
C SER A 52 -16.78 12.97 -7.86
N LEU A 53 -16.59 14.18 -7.31
CA LEU A 53 -17.50 15.29 -7.49
C LEU A 53 -17.53 15.74 -8.95
N ARG A 54 -16.39 15.84 -9.62
CA ARG A 54 -16.31 16.16 -11.05
C ARG A 54 -17.18 15.21 -11.88
N PHE A 55 -17.10 13.90 -11.64
CA PHE A 55 -17.95 12.93 -12.33
C PHE A 55 -19.44 13.14 -12.02
N PHE A 56 -19.78 13.51 -10.80
CA PHE A 56 -21.15 13.79 -10.40
C PHE A 56 -21.70 15.06 -11.08
N TYR A 57 -20.91 16.14 -11.15
CA TYR A 57 -21.30 17.37 -11.85
C TYR A 57 -21.52 17.14 -13.34
N VAL A 58 -20.66 16.32 -13.98
CA VAL A 58 -20.85 15.92 -15.39
C VAL A 58 -22.13 15.12 -15.58
N TYR A 59 -22.37 14.12 -14.69
CA TYR A 59 -23.59 13.31 -14.69
C TYR A 59 -24.83 14.19 -14.54
N TYR A 60 -24.84 15.06 -13.54
CA TYR A 60 -25.96 15.92 -13.21
C TYR A 60 -26.35 16.82 -14.39
N TYR A 61 -25.35 17.50 -14.97
CA TYR A 61 -25.55 18.34 -16.16
C TYR A 61 -26.07 17.55 -17.36
N LYS A 62 -25.55 16.36 -17.62
CA LYS A 62 -26.05 15.51 -18.73
C LYS A 62 -27.51 15.14 -18.55
N LYS A 63 -27.91 14.82 -17.34
CA LYS A 63 -29.27 14.39 -17.00
C LYS A 63 -30.27 15.55 -17.00
N HIS A 64 -29.95 16.65 -16.34
CA HIS A 64 -30.87 17.74 -16.06
C HIS A 64 -30.70 18.94 -16.97
N LYS A 65 -29.63 19.00 -17.80
CA LYS A 65 -29.26 20.15 -18.65
C LYS A 65 -29.05 21.46 -17.86
N GLN A 66 -28.93 21.35 -16.55
CA GLN A 66 -28.65 22.42 -15.58
C GLN A 66 -27.46 22.04 -14.71
N THR A 67 -26.78 23.03 -14.14
CA THR A 67 -25.70 22.76 -13.17
C THR A 67 -26.29 22.40 -11.82
N PHE A 68 -25.62 21.49 -11.10
CA PHE A 68 -26.02 21.12 -9.75
C PHE A 68 -26.09 22.34 -8.82
N ASP A 69 -25.13 23.25 -8.92
CA ASP A 69 -25.06 24.44 -8.05
C ASP A 69 -26.28 25.34 -8.28
N TYR A 70 -26.71 25.53 -9.51
CA TYR A 70 -27.88 26.33 -9.82
C TYR A 70 -29.16 25.70 -9.27
N ASP A 71 -29.36 24.41 -9.51
CA ASP A 71 -30.58 23.73 -9.03
C ASP A 71 -30.61 23.62 -7.51
N PHE A 72 -29.47 23.43 -6.86
CA PHE A 72 -29.38 23.40 -5.40
C PHE A 72 -29.71 24.79 -4.79
N TYR A 73 -29.20 25.86 -5.39
CA TYR A 73 -29.58 27.22 -5.01
C TYR A 73 -31.07 27.46 -5.24
N ARG A 74 -31.59 27.13 -6.42
CA ARG A 74 -33.00 27.34 -6.80
C ARG A 74 -33.97 26.54 -5.93
N SER A 75 -33.56 25.37 -5.44
CA SER A 75 -34.37 24.55 -4.52
C SER A 75 -34.45 25.14 -3.10
N GLY A 76 -33.86 26.32 -2.84
CA GLY A 76 -33.72 26.86 -1.51
C GLY A 76 -32.79 26.03 -0.63
N TYR A 77 -31.75 25.43 -1.21
CA TYR A 77 -30.78 24.55 -0.54
C TYR A 77 -31.38 23.26 0.03
N ASN A 78 -32.51 22.82 -0.45
CA ASN A 78 -33.15 21.60 -0.01
C ASN A 78 -32.46 20.37 -0.60
N ILE A 79 -31.79 19.59 0.24
CA ILE A 79 -31.02 18.43 -0.18
C ILE A 79 -31.88 17.21 -0.55
N SER A 80 -33.14 17.14 -0.10
CA SER A 80 -34.01 15.96 -0.26
C SER A 80 -34.16 15.55 -1.73
N CYS A 81 -34.20 16.53 -2.64
CA CYS A 81 -34.34 16.28 -4.09
C CYS A 81 -33.11 15.61 -4.69
N PHE A 82 -31.91 15.80 -4.08
CA PHE A 82 -30.63 15.39 -4.62
C PHE A 82 -30.14 14.05 -4.06
N ILE A 83 -30.74 13.57 -2.95
CA ILE A 83 -30.34 12.31 -2.31
C ILE A 83 -30.56 11.12 -3.25
N ARG A 84 -31.65 11.13 -4.01
CA ARG A 84 -31.99 10.09 -4.99
C ARG A 84 -31.05 10.05 -6.19
N GLU A 85 -30.36 11.16 -6.47
CA GLU A 85 -29.36 11.23 -7.55
C GLU A 85 -28.18 10.31 -7.34
N LEU A 86 -27.91 9.88 -6.10
CA LEU A 86 -26.83 8.92 -5.81
C LEU A 86 -27.03 7.58 -6.54
N ASP A 87 -28.26 7.09 -6.64
CA ASP A 87 -28.58 5.83 -7.32
C ASP A 87 -28.40 5.98 -8.84
N GLY A 88 -28.94 7.07 -9.40
CA GLY A 88 -28.76 7.41 -10.82
C GLY A 88 -27.29 7.62 -11.19
N PHE A 89 -26.53 8.27 -10.32
CA PHE A 89 -25.10 8.48 -10.53
C PHE A 89 -24.32 7.16 -10.55
N PHE A 90 -24.66 6.22 -9.66
CA PHE A 90 -24.04 4.89 -9.65
C PHE A 90 -24.34 4.14 -10.97
N THR A 91 -25.58 4.16 -11.42
CA THR A 91 -26.00 3.57 -12.70
C THR A 91 -25.27 4.20 -13.88
N TYR A 92 -25.14 5.53 -13.90
CA TYR A 92 -24.38 6.24 -14.91
C TYR A 92 -22.90 5.83 -14.95
N LEU A 93 -22.25 5.68 -13.80
CA LEU A 93 -20.86 5.22 -13.72
C LEU A 93 -20.70 3.80 -14.28
N LEU A 94 -21.67 2.93 -14.01
CA LEU A 94 -21.66 1.57 -14.56
C LEU A 94 -21.80 1.55 -16.07
N GLY A 95 -22.67 2.37 -16.63
CA GLY A 95 -22.94 2.44 -18.07
C GLY A 95 -21.87 3.17 -18.89
N LYS A 96 -21.06 4.01 -18.26
CA LYS A 96 -20.09 4.89 -18.95
C LYS A 96 -19.02 4.16 -19.78
N GLN A 97 -18.75 2.89 -19.54
CA GLN A 97 -17.78 2.10 -20.30
C GLN A 97 -18.28 1.68 -21.70
N HIS A 98 -19.57 1.86 -21.98
CA HIS A 98 -20.20 1.41 -23.24
C HIS A 98 -20.99 2.50 -23.99
N LEU A 99 -21.00 3.75 -23.49
CA LEU A 99 -21.74 4.82 -24.13
C LEU A 99 -20.89 5.54 -25.19
N SER A 100 -20.90 5.02 -26.39
CA SER A 100 -20.71 5.81 -27.60
C SER A 100 -22.01 6.44 -28.12
N ASP A 101 -23.20 6.00 -27.66
CA ASP A 101 -24.49 6.50 -28.11
C ASP A 101 -25.52 6.74 -27.01
N GLU A 102 -26.25 7.83 -27.13
CA GLU A 102 -27.12 8.46 -26.14
C GLU A 102 -28.43 7.72 -25.79
N THR A 103 -28.71 6.55 -26.34
CA THR A 103 -30.06 5.98 -26.39
C THR A 103 -30.41 4.92 -25.33
N ASP A 104 -29.49 4.41 -24.50
CA ASP A 104 -29.79 3.21 -23.70
C ASP A 104 -29.59 3.34 -22.19
N ILE A 105 -30.40 4.19 -21.56
CA ILE A 105 -30.52 4.16 -20.07
C ILE A 105 -31.33 2.92 -19.60
N ILE A 106 -32.17 2.35 -20.45
CA ILE A 106 -33.12 1.27 -20.11
C ILE A 106 -32.47 -0.14 -20.25
N SER A 107 -31.54 -0.33 -21.19
CA SER A 107 -30.88 -1.62 -21.42
C SER A 107 -29.80 -1.99 -20.37
N ASN A 108 -29.43 -1.05 -19.52
CA ASN A 108 -28.31 -1.18 -18.58
C ASN A 108 -28.55 -2.16 -17.40
N GLY A 109 -29.77 -2.62 -17.17
CA GLY A 109 -30.06 -3.64 -16.16
C GLY A 109 -29.39 -4.98 -16.43
N PHE A 110 -29.16 -5.33 -17.69
CA PHE A 110 -28.52 -6.60 -18.09
C PHE A 110 -26.99 -6.55 -18.11
N LEU A 111 -26.37 -5.37 -18.19
CA LEU A 111 -24.91 -5.20 -18.23
C LEU A 111 -24.21 -5.33 -16.86
N HIS A 112 -24.97 -5.37 -15.79
CA HIS A 112 -24.44 -5.52 -14.42
C HIS A 112 -23.60 -6.78 -14.20
N SER A 113 -23.81 -7.83 -14.98
CA SER A 113 -23.06 -9.09 -14.86
C SER A 113 -21.70 -9.08 -15.55
N ALA A 114 -21.49 -8.21 -16.54
CA ALA A 114 -20.31 -8.19 -17.42
C ALA A 114 -19.17 -7.29 -16.91
N LEU A 115 -19.46 -6.35 -15.99
CA LEU A 115 -18.44 -5.42 -15.48
C LEU A 115 -17.51 -6.10 -14.47
N SER A 116 -16.22 -5.81 -14.58
CA SER A 116 -15.22 -6.34 -13.62
C SER A 116 -15.54 -5.87 -12.19
N ARG A 117 -15.36 -6.76 -11.21
CA ARG A 117 -15.62 -6.50 -9.79
C ARG A 117 -14.85 -5.28 -9.24
N THR A 118 -13.66 -5.02 -9.80
CA THR A 118 -12.80 -3.90 -9.42
C THR A 118 -13.45 -2.55 -9.71
N ASN A 119 -14.15 -2.43 -10.83
CA ASN A 119 -14.81 -1.20 -11.24
C ASN A 119 -16.00 -0.87 -10.33
N LYS A 120 -16.77 -1.86 -9.90
CA LYS A 120 -17.91 -1.67 -8.99
C LYS A 120 -17.48 -1.08 -7.64
N SER A 121 -16.38 -1.54 -7.07
CA SER A 121 -15.84 -0.99 -5.82
C SER A 121 -15.37 0.46 -5.98
N THR A 122 -14.73 0.78 -7.10
CA THR A 122 -14.30 2.15 -7.43
C THR A 122 -15.50 3.08 -7.59
N TYR A 123 -16.52 2.64 -8.29
CA TYR A 123 -17.74 3.43 -8.48
C TYR A 123 -18.53 3.62 -7.18
N GLY A 124 -18.59 2.59 -6.32
CA GLY A 124 -19.13 2.72 -4.97
C GLY A 124 -18.38 3.77 -4.13
N ASN A 125 -17.04 3.88 -4.28
CA ASN A 125 -16.26 4.94 -3.64
C ASN A 125 -16.63 6.34 -4.16
N HIS A 126 -16.83 6.50 -5.47
CA HIS A 126 -17.26 7.78 -6.04
C HIS A 126 -18.62 8.20 -5.48
N VAL A 127 -19.59 7.29 -5.42
CA VAL A 127 -20.92 7.59 -4.87
C VAL A 127 -20.85 7.94 -3.37
N ARG A 128 -20.04 7.23 -2.59
CA ARG A 128 -19.82 7.55 -1.16
C ARG A 128 -19.21 8.94 -0.96
N ASN A 129 -18.28 9.33 -1.81
CA ASN A 129 -17.68 10.67 -1.73
C ASN A 129 -18.72 11.76 -2.03
N VAL A 130 -19.57 11.55 -3.04
CA VAL A 130 -20.70 12.45 -3.34
C VAL A 130 -21.70 12.47 -2.18
N GLY A 131 -22.04 11.31 -1.60
CA GLY A 131 -22.92 11.23 -0.44
C GLY A 131 -22.38 12.03 0.76
N ARG A 132 -21.06 12.03 1.01
CA ARG A 132 -20.42 12.85 2.05
C ARG A 132 -20.51 14.35 1.72
N PHE A 133 -20.35 14.71 0.47
CA PHE A 133 -20.52 16.08 0.00
C PHE A 133 -21.97 16.55 0.22
N LEU A 134 -22.97 15.76 -0.18
CA LEU A 134 -24.38 16.08 0.08
C LEU A 134 -24.68 16.19 1.57
N LYS A 135 -24.09 15.35 2.40
CA LYS A 135 -24.21 15.42 3.86
C LYS A 135 -23.66 16.74 4.40
N TYR A 136 -22.50 17.18 3.89
CA TYR A 136 -21.91 18.47 4.24
C TYR A 136 -22.82 19.62 3.83
N LEU A 137 -23.38 19.63 2.62
CA LEU A 137 -24.31 20.65 2.16
C LEU A 137 -25.55 20.72 3.03
N ASN A 138 -26.15 19.57 3.37
CA ASN A 138 -27.29 19.50 4.26
C ASN A 138 -26.99 20.17 5.62
N TYR A 139 -25.85 19.86 6.22
CA TYR A 139 -25.45 20.45 7.49
C TYR A 139 -25.22 21.96 7.38
N ARG A 140 -24.51 22.38 6.34
CA ARG A 140 -24.10 23.78 6.18
C ARG A 140 -25.25 24.72 5.86
N TYR A 141 -26.21 24.27 5.07
CA TYR A 141 -27.30 25.09 4.55
C TYR A 141 -28.65 24.81 5.20
N MET A 142 -28.70 23.99 6.24
CA MET A 142 -29.93 23.59 6.94
C MET A 142 -30.76 24.79 7.40
N ASN A 143 -30.14 25.78 8.00
CA ASN A 143 -30.85 26.97 8.51
C ASN A 143 -31.49 27.82 7.40
N LEU A 144 -30.86 27.86 6.23
CA LEU A 144 -31.42 28.56 5.06
C LEU A 144 -32.51 27.72 4.38
N ALA A 145 -32.31 26.40 4.29
CA ALA A 145 -33.27 25.49 3.65
C ALA A 145 -34.62 25.44 4.38
N TYR A 146 -34.63 25.68 5.69
CA TYR A 146 -35.82 25.48 6.53
C TYR A 146 -36.18 26.77 7.36
N GLN A 147 -35.76 27.94 6.87
CA GLN A 147 -35.97 29.20 7.60
C GLN A 147 -37.44 29.53 7.84
N ASP A 148 -38.35 29.11 6.94
CA ASP A 148 -39.77 29.37 6.99
C ASP A 148 -40.57 28.24 7.68
N MET A 149 -39.89 27.27 8.27
CA MET A 149 -40.51 26.11 8.93
C MET A 149 -40.42 26.23 10.46
N SER A 150 -41.31 25.56 11.15
CA SER A 150 -41.16 25.40 12.58
C SER A 150 -39.91 24.62 12.94
N PRO A 151 -39.25 24.89 14.09
CA PRO A 151 -38.03 24.14 14.49
C PRO A 151 -38.23 22.62 14.56
N THR A 152 -39.46 22.19 14.93
CA THR A 152 -39.80 20.77 15.04
C THR A 152 -39.86 20.10 13.64
N GLU A 153 -40.51 20.73 12.68
CA GLU A 153 -40.60 20.25 11.30
C GLU A 153 -39.23 20.24 10.65
N ALA A 154 -38.46 21.31 10.77
CA ALA A 154 -37.09 21.40 10.25
C ALA A 154 -36.22 20.29 10.84
N HIS A 155 -36.34 19.95 12.11
CA HIS A 155 -35.61 18.87 12.76
C HIS A 155 -36.03 17.49 12.21
N GLN A 156 -37.32 17.26 12.04
CA GLN A 156 -37.84 15.98 11.50
C GLN A 156 -37.34 15.75 10.06
N ILE A 157 -37.40 16.76 9.18
CA ILE A 157 -36.93 16.67 7.80
C ILE A 157 -35.42 16.43 7.78
N ASN A 158 -34.66 17.16 8.59
CA ASN A 158 -33.22 16.97 8.67
C ASN A 158 -32.86 15.55 9.14
N GLN A 159 -33.54 14.99 10.14
CA GLN A 159 -33.35 13.63 10.57
C GLN A 159 -33.69 12.62 9.45
N ALA A 160 -34.79 12.83 8.70
CA ALA A 160 -35.17 11.99 7.59
C ALA A 160 -34.07 11.99 6.50
N ASN A 161 -33.58 13.17 6.11
CA ASN A 161 -32.49 13.32 5.16
C ASN A 161 -31.20 12.62 5.63
N HIS A 162 -30.85 12.79 6.90
CA HIS A 162 -29.70 12.10 7.50
C HIS A 162 -29.82 10.59 7.44
N ARG A 163 -31.00 10.03 7.76
CA ARG A 163 -31.26 8.59 7.71
C ARG A 163 -31.19 8.07 6.28
N ASP A 164 -31.81 8.77 5.31
CA ASP A 164 -31.81 8.36 3.90
C ASP A 164 -30.37 8.40 3.31
N LEU A 165 -29.63 9.50 3.53
CA LEU A 165 -28.21 9.58 3.13
C LEU A 165 -27.36 8.47 3.75
N ALA A 166 -27.51 8.20 5.05
CA ALA A 166 -26.77 7.15 5.74
C ALA A 166 -27.12 5.76 5.20
N ALA A 167 -28.40 5.49 4.95
CA ALA A 167 -28.85 4.24 4.38
C ALA A 167 -28.27 4.00 2.98
N ARG A 168 -28.32 5.01 2.09
CA ARG A 168 -27.76 4.92 0.74
C ARG A 168 -26.25 4.76 0.75
N ILE A 169 -25.51 5.55 1.53
CA ILE A 169 -24.07 5.39 1.69
C ILE A 169 -23.71 3.98 2.18
N LYS A 170 -24.54 3.41 3.10
CA LYS A 170 -24.34 2.04 3.61
C LYS A 170 -24.57 0.97 2.53
N VAL A 171 -25.56 1.16 1.64
CA VAL A 171 -25.78 0.27 0.50
C VAL A 171 -24.51 0.24 -0.38
N PHE A 172 -23.93 1.40 -0.71
CA PHE A 172 -22.72 1.48 -1.51
C PHE A 172 -21.45 1.00 -0.78
N ASN A 173 -21.47 0.92 0.56
CA ASN A 173 -20.42 0.21 1.33
C ASN A 173 -20.49 -1.31 1.15
N ARG A 174 -21.70 -1.88 0.98
CA ARG A 174 -21.92 -3.31 0.76
C ARG A 174 -21.64 -3.74 -0.69
N VAL A 175 -21.61 -2.81 -1.62
CA VAL A 175 -21.11 -3.03 -3.00
C VAL A 175 -19.59 -3.33 -3.00
N GLU A 176 -18.90 -3.17 -1.89
CA GLU A 176 -17.70 -3.96 -1.63
C GLU A 176 -18.10 -5.44 -1.67
N VAL A 177 -18.14 -5.93 -2.88
CA VAL A 177 -18.32 -7.34 -3.21
C VAL A 177 -17.48 -8.15 -2.23
N SER A 178 -18.12 -9.13 -1.61
CA SER A 178 -17.41 -10.24 -1.00
C SER A 178 -16.29 -10.59 -1.96
N ARG A 179 -15.06 -10.29 -1.59
CA ARG A 179 -13.89 -10.63 -2.37
C ARG A 179 -13.78 -12.15 -2.36
N ASN A 180 -14.53 -12.79 -3.24
CA ASN A 180 -14.19 -14.13 -3.69
C ASN A 180 -12.96 -14.03 -4.61
N GLU A 181 -11.93 -13.30 -4.16
CA GLU A 181 -10.59 -13.58 -4.63
C GLU A 181 -10.31 -14.98 -4.11
N PRO A 182 -9.92 -15.92 -4.97
CA PRO A 182 -9.46 -17.21 -4.49
C PRO A 182 -8.48 -16.92 -3.37
N ALA A 183 -8.62 -17.63 -2.25
CA ALA A 183 -7.84 -17.44 -1.02
C ALA A 183 -6.30 -17.42 -1.25
N HIS A 184 -5.86 -17.76 -2.43
CA HIS A 184 -4.49 -18.05 -2.83
C HIS A 184 -3.73 -16.92 -3.53
N ARG A 185 -4.35 -15.78 -3.88
CA ARG A 185 -3.61 -14.65 -4.46
C ARG A 185 -3.14 -13.69 -3.37
N TYR A 186 -2.09 -14.09 -2.71
CA TYR A 186 -1.38 -13.18 -1.82
C TYR A 186 -0.65 -12.10 -2.64
N LYS A 187 -0.67 -10.87 -2.11
CA LYS A 187 0.03 -9.73 -2.72
C LYS A 187 1.51 -9.65 -2.32
N SER A 188 2.15 -10.79 -2.10
CA SER A 188 3.56 -10.90 -1.70
C SER A 188 4.20 -12.02 -2.48
N ILE A 189 5.50 -11.98 -2.61
CA ILE A 189 6.33 -13.06 -3.14
C ILE A 189 6.89 -13.90 -1.99
N THR A 190 7.45 -15.06 -2.28
CA THR A 190 8.09 -15.95 -1.30
C THR A 190 9.46 -15.42 -0.87
N SER A 191 10.00 -15.97 0.22
CA SER A 191 11.35 -15.63 0.69
C SER A 191 12.41 -15.95 -0.39
N GLN A 192 12.32 -17.08 -1.04
CA GLN A 192 13.23 -17.49 -2.12
C GLN A 192 13.17 -16.51 -3.30
N GLN A 193 11.95 -16.17 -3.77
CA GLN A 193 11.75 -15.17 -4.84
C GLN A 193 12.29 -13.78 -4.44
N SER A 194 12.18 -13.41 -3.16
CA SER A 194 12.71 -12.14 -2.65
C SER A 194 14.24 -12.12 -2.65
N ILE A 195 14.89 -13.23 -2.28
CA ILE A 195 16.34 -13.39 -2.34
C ILE A 195 16.85 -13.30 -3.78
N GLU A 196 16.25 -14.06 -4.69
CA GLU A 196 16.62 -14.07 -6.11
C GLU A 196 16.43 -12.68 -6.74
N LEU A 197 15.32 -11.98 -6.40
CA LEU A 197 15.07 -10.63 -6.86
C LEU A 197 16.13 -9.65 -6.34
N THR A 198 16.51 -9.76 -5.07
CA THR A 198 17.56 -8.94 -4.48
C THR A 198 18.91 -9.20 -5.16
N ASN A 199 19.26 -10.47 -5.38
CA ASN A 199 20.50 -10.86 -6.06
C ASN A 199 20.57 -10.32 -7.50
N MET A 200 19.45 -10.37 -8.23
CA MET A 200 19.37 -9.78 -9.58
C MET A 200 19.66 -8.28 -9.56
N LEU A 201 19.29 -7.57 -8.48
CA LEU A 201 19.43 -6.12 -8.39
C LEU A 201 20.73 -5.63 -7.75
N ILE A 202 21.59 -6.53 -7.24
CA ILE A 202 22.90 -6.13 -6.68
C ILE A 202 23.65 -5.29 -7.73
N PRO A 203 24.13 -4.08 -7.37
CA PRO A 203 24.87 -3.24 -8.30
C PRO A 203 26.17 -3.89 -8.73
N SER A 204 26.59 -3.59 -9.94
CA SER A 204 27.96 -3.86 -10.38
C SER A 204 28.89 -2.90 -9.66
N THR A 205 30.01 -3.41 -9.14
CA THR A 205 31.05 -2.60 -8.51
C THR A 205 32.15 -2.32 -9.51
N PRO A 206 32.57 -1.04 -9.68
CA PRO A 206 33.73 -0.74 -10.50
C PRO A 206 35.01 -1.28 -9.84
N GLU A 207 36.07 -1.35 -10.61
CA GLU A 207 37.41 -1.56 -10.06
C GLU A 207 37.78 -0.38 -9.15
N PHE A 208 38.25 -0.66 -7.95
CA PHE A 208 38.74 0.37 -7.02
C PHE A 208 39.95 -0.14 -6.23
N SER A 209 40.77 0.77 -5.84
CA SER A 209 41.91 0.50 -4.95
C SER A 209 41.57 1.04 -3.58
N ASP A 210 41.74 0.20 -2.56
CA ASP A 210 41.61 0.64 -1.18
C ASP A 210 42.72 1.65 -0.88
N ILE A 211 42.34 2.81 -0.35
CA ILE A 211 43.25 3.92 -0.11
C ILE A 211 44.22 3.61 1.04
N ASP A 212 43.76 2.85 2.04
CA ASP A 212 44.51 2.56 3.26
C ASP A 212 45.45 1.35 3.07
N THR A 213 44.96 0.31 2.38
CA THR A 213 45.73 -0.93 2.20
C THR A 213 46.45 -1.01 0.84
N GLY A 214 46.06 -0.23 -0.13
CA GLY A 214 46.56 -0.29 -1.51
C GLY A 214 46.11 -1.54 -2.28
N GLU A 215 45.19 -2.35 -1.71
CA GLU A 215 44.64 -3.52 -2.39
C GLU A 215 43.75 -3.11 -3.58
N LEU A 216 43.97 -3.78 -4.70
CA LEU A 216 43.17 -3.58 -5.90
C LEU A 216 42.02 -4.56 -5.93
N PHE A 217 40.79 -4.04 -5.84
CA PHE A 217 39.57 -4.83 -5.96
C PHE A 217 39.12 -4.81 -7.44
N THR A 218 39.00 -6.00 -8.02
CA THR A 218 38.56 -6.15 -9.41
C THR A 218 37.09 -5.79 -9.58
N ALA A 219 36.74 -5.22 -10.72
CA ALA A 219 35.36 -4.92 -11.06
C ALA A 219 34.50 -6.20 -11.03
N VAL A 220 33.37 -6.14 -10.35
CA VAL A 220 32.36 -7.20 -10.33
C VAL A 220 31.15 -6.75 -11.14
N VAL A 221 30.92 -7.38 -12.29
CA VAL A 221 29.78 -7.07 -13.15
C VAL A 221 28.63 -8.01 -12.83
N ASN A 222 27.46 -7.48 -12.55
CA ASN A 222 26.23 -8.27 -12.43
C ASN A 222 25.45 -8.21 -13.77
N PRO A 223 25.56 -9.23 -14.62
CA PRO A 223 24.89 -9.24 -15.93
C PRO A 223 23.36 -9.43 -15.83
N GLN A 224 22.86 -9.77 -14.66
CA GLN A 224 21.43 -9.95 -14.42
C GLN A 224 20.73 -8.60 -14.09
N ASN A 225 21.51 -7.58 -13.71
CA ASN A 225 20.92 -6.30 -13.33
C ASN A 225 20.30 -5.59 -14.55
N PRO A 226 18.99 -5.25 -14.53
CA PRO A 226 18.29 -4.69 -15.69
C PRO A 226 18.61 -3.21 -15.97
N PHE A 227 19.53 -2.58 -15.22
CA PHE A 227 19.89 -1.19 -15.34
C PHE A 227 21.31 -1.00 -15.87
N ASP A 228 21.47 -0.10 -16.84
CA ASP A 228 22.70 0.06 -17.59
C ASP A 228 23.75 0.92 -16.88
N SER A 229 23.35 1.87 -16.02
CA SER A 229 24.28 2.77 -15.35
C SER A 229 24.40 2.50 -13.86
N GLY A 230 25.61 2.65 -13.30
CA GLY A 230 25.89 2.49 -11.88
C GLY A 230 24.95 3.35 -11.02
N PHE A 231 24.72 4.61 -11.39
CA PHE A 231 23.74 5.47 -10.73
C PHE A 231 22.36 4.83 -10.59
N GLN A 232 21.84 4.23 -11.68
CA GLN A 232 20.52 3.59 -11.64
C GLN A 232 20.55 2.29 -10.85
N GLN A 233 21.62 1.49 -10.95
CA GLN A 233 21.79 0.25 -10.23
C GLN A 233 21.78 0.50 -8.72
N TYR A 234 22.62 1.38 -8.20
CA TYR A 234 22.71 1.70 -6.78
C TYR A 234 21.41 2.32 -6.25
N ARG A 235 20.87 3.35 -6.95
CA ARG A 235 19.62 3.98 -6.57
C ARG A 235 18.46 2.97 -6.46
N ASN A 236 18.28 2.15 -7.50
CA ASN A 236 17.12 1.24 -7.57
C ASN A 236 17.30 0.04 -6.64
N TYR A 237 18.53 -0.41 -6.40
CA TYR A 237 18.86 -1.40 -5.38
C TYR A 237 18.49 -0.91 -3.98
N LEU A 238 18.92 0.29 -3.61
CA LEU A 238 18.59 0.88 -2.31
C LEU A 238 17.08 1.05 -2.13
N ILE A 239 16.38 1.56 -3.16
CA ILE A 239 14.90 1.65 -3.12
C ILE A 239 14.28 0.27 -2.90
N HIS A 240 14.80 -0.75 -3.58
CA HIS A 240 14.34 -2.13 -3.39
C HIS A 240 14.60 -2.60 -1.96
N ARG A 241 15.81 -2.48 -1.45
CA ARG A 241 16.18 -2.87 -0.08
C ARG A 241 15.27 -2.20 0.95
N LEU A 242 15.07 -0.89 0.85
CA LEU A 242 14.22 -0.13 1.77
C LEU A 242 12.77 -0.63 1.78
N MET A 243 12.22 -1.07 0.65
CA MET A 243 10.85 -1.57 0.57
C MET A 243 10.70 -3.05 0.92
N PHE A 244 11.64 -3.91 0.48
CA PHE A 244 11.55 -5.36 0.62
C PHE A 244 12.20 -5.90 1.90
N ASN A 245 13.23 -5.24 2.43
CA ASN A 245 13.95 -5.67 3.63
C ASN A 245 13.64 -4.82 4.87
N TYR A 246 13.33 -3.53 4.70
CA TYR A 246 13.00 -2.63 5.81
C TYR A 246 11.52 -2.19 5.82
N GLY A 247 10.76 -2.61 4.84
CA GLY A 247 9.31 -2.45 4.80
C GLY A 247 8.82 -1.01 4.63
N LEU A 248 9.64 -0.09 4.09
CA LEU A 248 9.20 1.27 3.83
C LEU A 248 8.08 1.29 2.78
N ARG A 249 7.13 2.20 2.98
CA ARG A 249 6.18 2.54 1.90
C ARG A 249 6.90 3.37 0.85
N VAL A 250 6.46 3.29 -0.39
CA VAL A 250 7.04 4.09 -1.46
C VAL A 250 7.02 5.60 -1.16
N GLY A 251 5.96 6.09 -0.50
CA GLY A 251 5.90 7.48 -0.05
C GLY A 251 6.93 7.81 1.03
N GLU A 252 7.23 6.88 1.93
CA GLU A 252 8.28 7.01 2.94
C GLU A 252 9.67 7.08 2.28
N VAL A 253 9.93 6.21 1.28
CA VAL A 253 11.17 6.26 0.48
C VAL A 253 11.35 7.60 -0.24
N GLN A 254 10.27 8.17 -0.74
CA GLN A 254 10.30 9.46 -1.44
C GLN A 254 10.57 10.66 -0.52
N LEU A 255 10.28 10.52 0.79
CA LEU A 255 10.50 11.57 1.79
C LEU A 255 11.91 11.59 2.38
N LEU A 256 12.74 10.58 2.07
CA LEU A 256 14.08 10.50 2.64
C LEU A 256 14.95 11.69 2.20
N MET A 257 15.57 12.32 3.18
CA MET A 257 16.50 13.45 3.02
C MET A 257 17.93 12.99 3.23
N LYS A 258 18.89 13.78 2.82
CA LYS A 258 20.34 13.45 2.87
C LYS A 258 20.84 13.09 4.27
N ASP A 259 20.27 13.71 5.29
CA ASP A 259 20.59 13.53 6.71
C ASP A 259 19.80 12.41 7.40
N CYS A 260 18.97 11.68 6.64
CA CYS A 260 18.12 10.64 7.22
C CYS A 260 18.86 9.36 7.63
N VAL A 261 20.10 9.17 7.20
CA VAL A 261 20.94 8.00 7.50
C VAL A 261 22.24 8.44 8.14
N GLY A 262 22.58 7.79 9.24
CA GLY A 262 23.84 8.08 9.91
C GLY A 262 24.20 7.07 11.01
N PRO A 263 25.48 7.05 11.42
CA PRO A 263 25.93 6.23 12.55
C PRO A 263 25.42 6.82 13.88
N THR A 264 25.17 5.95 14.85
CA THR A 264 24.94 6.36 16.23
C THR A 264 26.28 6.65 16.92
N LEU A 265 26.19 7.29 18.08
CA LEU A 265 27.32 7.26 19.00
C LEU A 265 27.60 5.81 19.42
N PRO A 266 28.89 5.45 19.68
CA PRO A 266 29.23 4.14 20.21
C PRO A 266 28.49 3.86 21.53
N ASP A 267 27.98 2.64 21.66
CA ASP A 267 27.42 2.18 22.92
C ASP A 267 28.51 1.91 23.97
N SER A 268 28.14 1.46 25.18
CA SER A 268 29.08 1.15 26.26
C SER A 268 30.08 0.04 25.93
N ARG A 269 29.87 -0.70 24.85
CA ARG A 269 30.75 -1.76 24.32
C ARG A 269 31.55 -1.31 23.09
N GLY A 270 31.38 -0.04 22.63
CA GLY A 270 32.01 0.49 21.45
C GLY A 270 31.30 0.17 20.13
N ASN A 271 30.12 -0.47 20.16
CA ASN A 271 29.39 -0.80 18.94
C ASN A 271 28.68 0.44 18.37
N ILE A 272 28.83 0.62 17.08
CA ILE A 272 28.14 1.66 16.31
C ILE A 272 27.00 1.01 15.55
N ARG A 273 25.83 1.62 15.57
CA ARG A 273 24.65 1.21 14.79
C ARG A 273 24.36 2.26 13.71
N PHE A 274 23.81 1.82 12.60
CA PHE A 274 23.45 2.70 11.49
C PHE A 274 21.93 2.87 11.48
N ILE A 275 21.46 4.11 11.59
CA ILE A 275 20.03 4.41 11.76
C ILE A 275 19.51 5.17 10.57
N LEU A 276 18.38 4.72 10.05
CA LEU A 276 17.54 5.42 9.08
C LEU A 276 16.36 6.07 9.80
N ILE A 277 16.19 7.37 9.62
CA ILE A 277 15.08 8.14 10.19
C ILE A 277 13.99 8.32 9.13
N VAL A 278 12.79 7.86 9.43
CA VAL A 278 11.60 8.06 8.60
C VAL A 278 10.74 9.14 9.24
N GLN A 279 10.63 10.30 8.58
CA GLN A 279 9.89 11.46 9.08
C GLN A 279 9.19 12.23 7.97
N ASN A 280 8.29 13.15 8.31
CA ASN A 280 7.74 14.11 7.35
C ASN A 280 8.81 15.15 6.97
N LEU A 281 8.61 15.80 5.85
CA LEU A 281 9.45 16.93 5.48
C LEU A 281 9.29 18.06 6.49
N PRO A 282 10.38 18.73 6.88
CA PRO A 282 10.34 20.00 7.60
C PRO A 282 9.56 21.07 6.82
N ASP A 283 8.97 22.03 7.54
CA ASP A 283 8.12 23.07 6.93
C ASP A 283 8.88 24.01 5.98
N ASP A 284 10.19 24.14 6.15
CA ASP A 284 11.09 24.95 5.33
C ASP A 284 11.54 24.25 4.05
N VAL A 285 11.37 22.93 3.94
CA VAL A 285 11.74 22.17 2.75
C VAL A 285 10.62 22.19 1.71
N VAL A 286 10.92 22.77 0.54
CA VAL A 286 9.98 22.83 -0.58
C VAL A 286 10.09 21.58 -1.43
N ASP A 287 9.00 20.82 -1.53
CA ASP A 287 8.93 19.69 -2.45
C ASP A 287 8.40 20.13 -3.82
N PRO A 288 9.21 20.04 -4.89
CA PRO A 288 8.82 20.48 -6.23
C PRO A 288 7.86 19.51 -6.95
N ARG A 289 7.59 18.32 -6.39
CA ARG A 289 6.72 17.33 -7.02
C ARG A 289 5.25 17.78 -7.01
N LYS A 290 4.52 17.50 -8.08
CA LYS A 290 3.07 17.78 -8.16
C LYS A 290 2.29 17.02 -7.10
N GLN A 291 2.57 15.72 -6.96
CA GLN A 291 2.03 14.86 -5.91
C GLN A 291 3.08 14.71 -4.83
N GLN A 292 2.92 15.44 -3.75
CA GLN A 292 3.82 15.34 -2.61
C GLN A 292 3.48 14.08 -1.81
N PRO A 293 4.47 13.22 -1.53
CA PRO A 293 4.30 12.16 -0.57
C PRO A 293 4.10 12.76 0.83
N SER A 294 3.38 12.05 1.66
CA SER A 294 3.23 12.35 3.09
C SER A 294 3.19 11.05 3.87
N LEU A 295 3.60 11.09 5.12
CA LEU A 295 3.39 9.96 6.01
C LEU A 295 1.89 9.76 6.23
N LYS A 296 1.46 8.51 6.21
CA LYS A 296 0.03 8.17 6.31
C LYS A 296 -0.55 8.49 7.69
N THR A 297 0.26 8.39 8.72
CA THR A 297 -0.10 8.65 10.12
C THR A 297 1.15 9.13 10.87
N GLU A 298 0.97 9.80 12.01
CA GLU A 298 2.08 10.20 12.90
C GLU A 298 2.91 9.00 13.36
N HIS A 299 2.28 7.86 13.61
CA HIS A 299 2.97 6.60 13.96
C HIS A 299 3.88 6.05 12.85
N SER A 300 3.82 6.60 11.64
CA SER A 300 4.73 6.21 10.57
C SER A 300 6.14 6.78 10.76
N GLN A 301 6.30 7.80 11.61
CA GLN A 301 7.63 8.30 12.02
C GLN A 301 8.29 7.23 12.89
N ARG A 302 9.50 6.85 12.53
CA ARG A 302 10.26 5.82 13.24
C ARG A 302 11.72 5.83 12.84
N GLN A 303 12.53 5.21 13.69
CA GLN A 303 13.90 4.87 13.39
C GLN A 303 13.99 3.39 12.99
N ILE A 304 14.83 3.10 12.02
CA ILE A 304 15.08 1.76 11.51
C ILE A 304 16.58 1.54 11.51
N GLU A 305 17.02 0.44 12.12
CA GLU A 305 18.42 0.05 12.09
C GLU A 305 18.76 -0.60 10.74
N LEU A 306 19.78 -0.11 10.09
CA LEU A 306 20.31 -0.64 8.83
C LEU A 306 21.45 -1.62 9.12
N THR A 307 21.66 -2.57 8.22
CA THR A 307 22.91 -3.33 8.19
C THR A 307 24.06 -2.42 7.75
N GLU A 308 25.27 -2.77 8.14
CA GLU A 308 26.48 -2.05 7.71
C GLU A 308 26.62 -2.04 6.19
N ASP A 309 26.36 -3.15 5.52
CA ASP A 309 26.39 -3.26 4.06
C ASP A 309 25.42 -2.26 3.40
N ASP A 310 24.19 -2.14 3.92
CA ASP A 310 23.20 -1.21 3.36
C ASP A 310 23.59 0.24 3.62
N PHE A 311 24.25 0.54 4.75
CA PHE A 311 24.81 1.86 5.03
C PHE A 311 25.95 2.19 4.06
N ILE A 312 26.88 1.27 3.84
CA ILE A 312 27.97 1.43 2.86
C ILE A 312 27.40 1.69 1.45
N MET A 313 26.43 0.88 1.03
CA MET A 313 25.76 1.06 -0.27
C MET A 313 25.07 2.44 -0.38
N PHE A 314 24.51 2.92 0.71
CA PHE A 314 23.89 4.24 0.77
C PHE A 314 24.94 5.35 0.62
N THR A 315 26.06 5.22 1.31
CA THR A 315 27.20 6.16 1.22
C THR A 315 27.77 6.19 -0.20
N ILE A 316 28.04 5.04 -0.79
CA ILE A 316 28.49 4.94 -2.19
C ILE A 316 27.52 5.65 -3.13
N TYR A 317 26.22 5.39 -3.00
CA TYR A 317 25.22 6.07 -3.83
C TYR A 317 25.27 7.59 -3.66
N MET A 318 25.35 8.08 -2.44
CA MET A 318 25.35 9.51 -2.15
C MET A 318 26.61 10.20 -2.67
N GLU A 319 27.78 9.63 -2.36
CA GLU A 319 29.08 10.28 -2.60
C GLU A 319 29.62 10.05 -4.02
N GLN A 320 29.46 8.84 -4.55
CA GLN A 320 30.06 8.51 -5.86
C GLN A 320 29.10 8.71 -7.04
N TYR A 321 27.79 8.70 -6.80
CA TYR A 321 26.83 8.79 -7.90
C TYR A 321 25.90 10.00 -7.82
N ARG A 322 25.30 10.27 -6.64
CA ARG A 322 24.31 11.35 -6.53
C ARG A 322 24.92 12.74 -6.53
N SER A 323 25.85 12.99 -5.63
CA SER A 323 26.45 14.32 -5.47
C SER A 323 27.25 14.75 -6.71
N PRO A 324 28.08 13.88 -7.33
CA PRO A 324 28.80 14.24 -8.55
C PRO A 324 27.90 14.62 -9.73
N LEU A 325 26.69 14.06 -9.83
CA LEU A 325 25.73 14.43 -10.88
C LEU A 325 25.28 15.89 -10.78
N PHE A 326 25.14 16.44 -9.58
CA PHE A 326 24.79 17.86 -9.38
C PHE A 326 25.96 18.77 -9.78
N GLU A 327 27.18 18.37 -9.44
CA GLU A 327 28.41 19.10 -9.79
C GLU A 327 28.63 19.10 -11.31
N GLU A 328 28.55 17.92 -11.96
CA GLU A 328 28.69 17.76 -13.40
C GLU A 328 27.68 18.62 -14.17
N LYS A 329 26.44 18.62 -13.76
CA LYS A 329 25.36 19.38 -14.42
C LYS A 329 25.24 20.82 -13.96
N LYS A 330 26.05 21.25 -12.99
CA LYS A 330 26.02 22.62 -12.41
C LYS A 330 24.62 23.01 -11.93
N ILE A 331 23.90 22.05 -11.30
CA ILE A 331 22.58 22.25 -10.75
C ILE A 331 22.72 22.40 -9.23
N VAL A 332 21.92 23.31 -8.65
CA VAL A 332 21.85 23.45 -7.19
C VAL A 332 21.26 22.18 -6.59
N ASP A 333 21.98 21.61 -5.63
CA ASP A 333 21.53 20.39 -4.93
C ASP A 333 20.32 20.67 -4.01
N HIS A 334 19.56 19.64 -3.73
CA HIS A 334 18.42 19.68 -2.84
C HIS A 334 18.44 18.52 -1.84
N GLU A 335 17.64 18.60 -0.81
CA GLU A 335 17.71 17.69 0.34
C GLU A 335 17.27 16.23 0.08
N PHE A 336 16.55 15.95 -1.00
CA PHE A 336 16.02 14.61 -1.25
C PHE A 336 17.10 13.62 -1.69
N VAL A 337 17.10 12.42 -1.11
CA VAL A 337 18.03 11.33 -1.44
C VAL A 337 17.83 10.85 -2.88
N PHE A 338 16.62 10.38 -3.19
CA PHE A 338 16.37 9.73 -4.47
C PHE A 338 15.89 10.70 -5.54
N ILE A 339 16.68 10.77 -6.61
CA ILE A 339 16.53 11.74 -7.69
C ILE A 339 16.37 11.06 -9.06
N LYS A 340 15.88 11.80 -10.04
CA LYS A 340 15.94 11.39 -11.45
C LYS A 340 17.37 11.49 -11.94
N GLY A 341 17.84 10.53 -12.74
CA GLY A 341 19.19 10.55 -13.32
C GLY A 341 19.34 11.46 -14.54
N SER A 342 18.27 12.12 -15.00
CA SER A 342 18.28 12.96 -16.20
C SER A 342 17.53 14.28 -15.99
N GLY A 343 17.79 15.24 -16.85
CA GLY A 343 17.17 16.56 -16.82
C GLY A 343 17.58 17.35 -15.59
N ARG A 344 16.61 17.95 -14.88
CA ARG A 344 16.83 18.85 -13.74
C ARG A 344 17.16 18.15 -12.42
N LEU A 345 17.45 16.85 -12.41
CA LEU A 345 17.74 16.05 -11.21
C LEU A 345 16.68 16.21 -10.09
N THR A 346 15.41 16.35 -10.46
CA THR A 346 14.31 16.53 -9.49
C THR A 346 14.09 15.29 -8.64
N PRO A 347 13.51 15.43 -7.43
CA PRO A 347 13.18 14.29 -6.59
C PRO A 347 12.33 13.24 -7.33
N LEU A 348 12.59 11.96 -7.03
CA LEU A 348 11.95 10.85 -7.71
C LEU A 348 10.45 10.79 -7.39
N THR A 349 9.62 10.63 -8.43
CA THR A 349 8.16 10.57 -8.28
C THR A 349 7.68 9.12 -8.12
N TYR A 350 6.46 8.94 -7.57
CA TYR A 350 5.82 7.63 -7.47
C TYR A 350 5.73 6.92 -8.82
N ASP A 351 5.31 7.64 -9.87
CA ASP A 351 5.17 7.06 -11.21
C ASP A 351 6.52 6.59 -11.76
N ALA A 352 7.61 7.32 -11.50
CA ALA A 352 8.93 6.89 -11.92
C ALA A 352 9.33 5.57 -11.23
N ILE A 353 9.11 5.45 -9.91
CA ILE A 353 9.38 4.21 -9.17
C ILE A 353 8.50 3.07 -9.71
N ARG A 354 7.22 3.31 -9.91
CA ARG A 354 6.29 2.32 -10.46
C ARG A 354 6.69 1.86 -11.86
N THR A 355 7.14 2.80 -12.70
CA THR A 355 7.54 2.54 -14.09
C THR A 355 8.74 1.61 -14.14
N PHE A 356 9.81 1.86 -13.37
CA PHE A 356 10.96 0.97 -13.43
C PHE A 356 10.68 -0.43 -12.85
N TYR A 357 9.78 -0.55 -11.86
CA TYR A 357 9.33 -1.87 -11.41
C TYR A 357 8.56 -2.60 -12.51
N LYS A 358 7.60 -1.91 -13.15
CA LYS A 358 6.73 -2.51 -14.18
C LYS A 358 7.48 -2.82 -15.47
N GLU A 359 8.38 -1.97 -15.91
CA GLU A 359 8.96 -2.01 -17.26
C GLU A 359 10.37 -2.61 -17.30
N LYS A 360 11.08 -2.62 -16.17
CA LYS A 360 12.44 -3.15 -16.09
C LYS A 360 12.55 -4.35 -15.14
N ILE A 361 12.21 -4.19 -13.85
CA ILE A 361 12.43 -5.20 -12.83
C ILE A 361 11.56 -6.44 -13.04
N ASP A 362 10.23 -6.29 -13.12
CA ASP A 362 9.30 -7.42 -13.25
C ASP A 362 9.55 -8.22 -14.53
N PRO A 363 9.72 -7.61 -15.73
CA PRO A 363 10.05 -8.37 -16.96
C PRO A 363 11.38 -9.06 -16.90
N ALA A 364 12.44 -8.41 -16.39
CA ALA A 364 13.77 -9.01 -16.27
C ALA A 364 13.78 -10.21 -15.33
N PHE A 365 13.11 -10.08 -14.17
CA PHE A 365 12.99 -11.19 -13.23
C PHE A 365 12.29 -12.42 -13.84
N ILE A 366 11.18 -12.22 -14.55
CA ILE A 366 10.46 -13.31 -15.19
C ILE A 366 11.24 -13.88 -16.39
N ALA A 367 12.06 -13.08 -17.06
CA ALA A 367 12.96 -13.60 -18.10
C ALA A 367 14.04 -14.55 -17.53
N LEU A 368 14.57 -14.23 -16.33
CA LEU A 368 15.53 -15.09 -15.62
C LEU A 368 14.86 -16.32 -14.98
N PHE A 369 13.65 -16.17 -14.47
CA PHE A 369 12.92 -17.20 -13.73
C PHE A 369 11.52 -17.45 -14.32
N PRO A 370 11.41 -17.96 -15.56
CA PRO A 370 10.14 -18.10 -16.26
C PRO A 370 9.16 -19.09 -15.60
N HIS A 371 9.66 -20.00 -14.78
CA HIS A 371 8.85 -20.98 -14.06
C HIS A 371 7.95 -20.37 -12.99
N TYR A 372 8.26 -19.17 -12.49
CA TYR A 372 7.42 -18.46 -11.50
C TYR A 372 6.13 -17.90 -12.08
N ARG A 373 6.04 -17.71 -13.40
CA ARG A 373 4.83 -17.16 -14.03
C ARG A 373 4.56 -17.84 -15.38
N THR A 374 3.60 -18.74 -15.40
CA THR A 374 3.16 -19.40 -16.63
C THR A 374 2.24 -18.49 -17.45
N LYS A 375 2.14 -18.75 -18.78
CA LYS A 375 1.28 -17.97 -19.68
C LYS A 375 -0.22 -18.08 -19.35
N SER A 376 -0.63 -19.07 -18.56
CA SER A 376 -2.02 -19.22 -18.14
C SER A 376 -2.33 -18.34 -16.93
N ASN A 377 -3.04 -17.25 -17.15
CA ASN A 377 -3.52 -16.38 -16.07
C ASN A 377 -4.46 -17.05 -15.06
N LYS A 378 -4.87 -18.31 -15.31
CA LYS A 378 -5.73 -19.09 -14.41
C LYS A 378 -4.93 -19.97 -13.44
N ASN A 379 -3.62 -20.05 -13.59
CA ASN A 379 -2.81 -20.84 -12.69
C ASN A 379 -2.71 -20.13 -11.32
N ILE A 380 -3.20 -20.80 -10.28
CA ILE A 380 -3.23 -20.32 -8.89
C ILE A 380 -1.81 -20.07 -8.36
N ASN A 381 -0.82 -20.79 -8.86
CA ASN A 381 0.57 -20.73 -8.42
C ASN A 381 1.39 -19.62 -9.11
N ASN A 382 0.80 -18.87 -10.03
CA ASN A 382 1.51 -17.77 -10.67
C ASN A 382 1.92 -16.69 -9.66
N MET A 383 3.20 -16.35 -9.68
CA MET A 383 3.75 -15.25 -8.91
C MET A 383 3.03 -13.92 -9.27
N VAL A 384 2.80 -13.09 -8.29
CA VAL A 384 2.24 -11.72 -8.50
C VAL A 384 3.23 -10.85 -9.25
N ASN A 385 2.73 -9.84 -9.98
CA ASN A 385 3.59 -8.84 -10.61
C ASN A 385 4.38 -8.09 -9.55
N ILE A 386 5.69 -7.94 -9.76
CA ILE A 386 6.56 -7.22 -8.84
C ILE A 386 6.25 -5.73 -8.96
N THR A 387 5.80 -5.15 -7.87
CA THR A 387 5.46 -3.73 -7.77
C THR A 387 5.99 -3.16 -6.46
N PRO A 388 6.12 -1.83 -6.32
CA PRO A 388 6.53 -1.22 -5.05
C PRO A 388 5.69 -1.67 -3.85
N HIS A 389 4.40 -1.91 -4.07
CA HIS A 389 3.48 -2.31 -3.00
C HIS A 389 3.69 -3.78 -2.56
N VAL A 390 4.12 -4.64 -3.47
CA VAL A 390 4.48 -6.04 -3.19
C VAL A 390 5.64 -6.11 -2.20
N GLY A 391 6.63 -5.21 -2.30
CA GLY A 391 7.78 -5.17 -1.40
C GLY A 391 7.37 -5.13 0.07
N ARG A 392 6.55 -4.16 0.44
CA ARG A 392 6.09 -4.05 1.83
C ARG A 392 5.22 -5.24 2.28
N HIS A 393 4.43 -5.83 1.39
CA HIS A 393 3.68 -7.04 1.71
C HIS A 393 4.60 -8.24 1.95
N THR A 394 5.63 -8.39 1.12
CA THR A 394 6.65 -9.44 1.25
C THR A 394 7.41 -9.28 2.56
N TRP A 395 7.95 -8.08 2.81
CA TRP A 395 8.62 -7.76 4.07
C TRP A 395 7.76 -8.13 5.28
N ALA A 396 6.50 -7.68 5.32
CA ALA A 396 5.65 -7.92 6.48
C ALA A 396 5.38 -9.41 6.74
N ASN A 397 5.29 -10.24 5.69
CA ASN A 397 5.12 -11.67 5.86
C ASN A 397 6.41 -12.33 6.37
N ILE A 398 7.56 -12.04 5.75
CA ILE A 398 8.86 -12.59 6.13
C ILE A 398 9.25 -12.17 7.55
N THR A 399 9.03 -10.88 7.89
CA THR A 399 9.34 -10.35 9.22
C THR A 399 8.46 -10.96 10.31
N LEU A 400 7.15 -11.12 10.04
CA LEU A 400 6.26 -11.77 11.00
C LEU A 400 6.68 -13.21 11.30
N GLU A 401 7.03 -13.93 10.26
CA GLU A 401 7.52 -15.29 10.35
C GLU A 401 8.80 -15.37 11.18
N PHE A 402 9.77 -14.51 10.88
CA PHE A 402 11.02 -14.44 11.61
C PHE A 402 10.81 -14.13 13.10
N ILE A 403 10.02 -13.09 13.42
CA ILE A 403 9.71 -12.70 14.80
C ILE A 403 9.01 -13.84 15.54
N TYR A 404 8.01 -14.47 14.90
CA TYR A 404 7.29 -15.59 15.51
C TYR A 404 8.21 -16.76 15.84
N ASN A 405 9.08 -17.16 14.91
CA ASN A 405 10.01 -18.25 15.13
C ASN A 405 11.06 -17.92 16.21
N SER A 406 11.57 -16.70 16.26
CA SER A 406 12.48 -16.25 17.31
C SER A 406 11.83 -16.33 18.69
N LEU A 407 10.63 -15.77 18.84
CA LEU A 407 9.90 -15.82 20.12
C LEU A 407 9.51 -17.24 20.52
N LEU A 408 9.19 -18.09 19.54
CA LEU A 408 8.90 -19.51 19.79
C LEU A 408 10.15 -20.22 20.32
N SER A 409 11.30 -20.03 19.68
CA SER A 409 12.58 -20.62 20.10
C SER A 409 12.97 -20.17 21.51
N GLU A 410 12.85 -18.88 21.81
CA GLU A 410 13.08 -18.34 23.15
C GLU A 410 12.14 -18.98 24.19
N SER A 411 10.85 -19.13 23.86
CA SER A 411 9.87 -19.75 24.75
C SER A 411 10.16 -21.24 24.98
N LEU A 412 10.69 -21.96 24.00
CA LEU A 412 11.06 -23.37 24.13
C LEU A 412 12.31 -23.53 25.03
N ILE A 413 13.32 -22.67 24.85
CA ILE A 413 14.52 -22.67 25.71
C ILE A 413 14.13 -22.42 27.18
N LEU A 414 13.32 -21.38 27.43
CA LEU A 414 12.83 -21.07 28.78
C LEU A 414 12.01 -22.23 29.37
N ALA A 415 11.23 -22.93 28.57
CA ALA A 415 10.44 -24.08 29.00
C ALA A 415 11.32 -25.26 29.39
N GLN A 416 12.42 -25.49 28.68
CA GLN A 416 13.41 -26.53 29.02
C GLN A 416 14.15 -26.20 30.32
N ASP A 417 14.59 -24.94 30.47
CA ASP A 417 15.36 -24.50 31.64
C ASP A 417 14.56 -24.50 32.93
N TYR A 418 13.26 -24.17 32.87
CA TYR A 418 12.39 -24.03 34.04
C TYR A 418 11.35 -25.14 34.22
N GLY A 419 11.35 -26.17 33.36
CA GLY A 419 10.36 -27.26 33.42
C GLY A 419 8.92 -26.83 33.20
N ILE A 420 8.71 -25.65 32.57
CA ILE A 420 7.41 -25.06 32.35
C ILE A 420 6.89 -25.52 30.95
N ARG A 421 5.65 -25.99 30.87
CA ARG A 421 5.04 -26.26 29.54
C ARG A 421 4.95 -24.97 28.73
N ALA A 422 5.70 -24.88 27.62
CA ALA A 422 5.61 -23.78 26.69
C ALA A 422 4.18 -23.66 26.13
N ARG A 423 3.52 -22.52 26.37
CA ARG A 423 2.22 -22.24 25.78
C ARG A 423 2.43 -21.62 24.41
N MET A 424 2.41 -22.44 23.36
CA MET A 424 2.50 -21.99 21.96
C MET A 424 1.42 -20.93 21.57
N ASN A 425 0.30 -20.90 22.29
CA ASN A 425 -0.82 -19.99 22.00
C ASN A 425 -0.56 -18.51 22.33
N GLY A 426 0.56 -18.19 23.03
CA GLY A 426 0.87 -16.81 23.46
C GLY A 426 1.85 -16.05 22.57
N VAL A 427 2.49 -16.70 21.60
CA VAL A 427 3.62 -16.11 20.83
C VAL A 427 3.15 -15.21 19.68
N LEU A 428 2.00 -15.51 19.09
CA LEU A 428 1.54 -14.82 17.89
C LEU A 428 1.18 -13.34 18.14
N GLU A 429 0.53 -13.00 19.24
CA GLU A 429 0.15 -11.62 19.54
C GLU A 429 1.38 -10.71 19.76
N PRO A 430 2.39 -11.11 20.60
CA PRO A 430 3.64 -10.36 20.68
C PRO A 430 4.34 -10.18 19.32
N ALA A 431 4.33 -11.20 18.46
CA ALA A 431 4.91 -11.10 17.12
C ALA A 431 4.16 -10.07 16.25
N ILE A 432 2.84 -10.03 16.34
CA ILE A 432 2.01 -9.02 15.64
C ILE A 432 2.30 -7.61 16.16
N GLU A 433 2.47 -7.44 17.48
CA GLU A 433 2.77 -6.13 18.06
C GLU A 433 4.17 -5.64 17.67
N GLN A 434 5.19 -6.50 17.66
CA GLN A 434 6.52 -6.15 17.16
C GLN A 434 6.48 -5.78 15.68
N LEU A 435 5.78 -6.57 14.85
CA LEU A 435 5.58 -6.23 13.44
C LEU A 435 4.86 -4.88 13.28
N ARG A 436 3.88 -4.57 14.15
CA ARG A 436 3.15 -3.30 14.16
C ARG A 436 4.09 -2.12 14.39
N ALA A 437 4.96 -2.22 15.39
CA ALA A 437 5.94 -1.20 15.72
C ALA A 437 6.92 -0.98 14.55
N LEU A 438 7.55 -2.05 14.06
CA LEU A 438 8.50 -1.99 12.94
C LEU A 438 7.87 -1.39 11.68
N GLY A 439 6.61 -1.71 11.40
CA GLY A 439 5.90 -1.22 10.23
C GLY A 439 5.33 0.18 10.35
N GLY A 440 5.43 0.85 11.50
CA GLY A 440 4.84 2.17 11.71
C GLY A 440 3.31 2.16 11.49
N TRP A 441 2.61 1.17 12.06
CA TRP A 441 1.15 1.13 12.09
C TRP A 441 0.64 1.61 13.45
N SER A 442 -0.51 2.31 13.46
CA SER A 442 -1.15 2.71 14.71
C SER A 442 -1.55 1.50 15.55
N LEU A 443 -1.62 1.68 16.87
CA LEU A 443 -2.01 0.61 17.82
C LEU A 443 -3.36 -0.03 17.47
N THR A 444 -4.29 0.74 16.90
CA THR A 444 -5.63 0.27 16.49
C THR A 444 -5.67 -0.31 15.07
N SER A 445 -4.55 -0.32 14.35
CA SER A 445 -4.51 -0.79 12.97
C SER A 445 -4.74 -2.30 12.89
N LYS A 446 -5.69 -2.69 12.03
CA LYS A 446 -5.96 -4.11 11.70
C LYS A 446 -5.08 -4.65 10.57
N VAL A 447 -4.15 -3.85 10.05
CA VAL A 447 -3.30 -4.26 8.92
C VAL A 447 -2.36 -5.42 9.30
N PRO A 448 -1.65 -5.42 10.44
CA PRO A 448 -0.81 -6.55 10.83
C PRO A 448 -1.57 -7.87 10.95
N LEU A 449 -2.82 -7.84 11.42
CA LEU A 449 -3.67 -9.03 11.50
C LEU A 449 -3.95 -9.70 10.14
N ARG A 450 -3.88 -8.95 9.02
CA ARG A 450 -4.03 -9.54 7.67
C ARG A 450 -2.85 -10.42 7.30
N TYR A 451 -1.65 -10.06 7.75
CA TYR A 451 -0.45 -10.87 7.55
C TYR A 451 -0.47 -12.08 8.48
N ALA A 452 -0.86 -11.90 9.74
CA ALA A 452 -1.04 -12.99 10.69
C ALA A 452 -2.06 -14.02 10.19
N LYS A 453 -3.17 -13.59 9.59
CA LYS A 453 -4.16 -14.51 9.02
C LYS A 453 -3.53 -15.42 7.96
N ARG A 454 -2.75 -14.87 7.03
CA ARG A 454 -2.04 -15.65 6.03
C ARG A 454 -1.08 -16.65 6.67
N PHE A 455 -0.26 -16.19 7.62
CA PHE A 455 0.68 -17.02 8.34
C PHE A 455 -0.03 -18.21 9.03
N ILE A 456 -1.12 -17.94 9.75
CA ILE A 456 -1.94 -18.97 10.40
C ILE A 456 -2.50 -19.96 9.37
N GLU A 457 -3.01 -19.49 8.23
CA GLU A 457 -3.54 -20.35 7.16
C GLU A 457 -2.47 -21.30 6.63
N VAL A 458 -1.25 -20.81 6.42
CA VAL A 458 -0.12 -21.64 5.94
C VAL A 458 0.26 -22.69 6.98
N VAL A 459 0.47 -22.28 8.24
CA VAL A 459 0.85 -23.18 9.34
C VAL A 459 -0.24 -24.23 9.59
N SER A 460 -1.51 -23.84 9.59
CA SER A 460 -2.65 -24.75 9.78
C SER A 460 -2.75 -25.80 8.66
N ASN A 461 -2.58 -25.38 7.41
CA ASN A 461 -2.60 -26.30 6.27
C ASN A 461 -1.48 -27.32 6.34
N GLN A 462 -0.28 -26.92 6.76
CA GLN A 462 0.83 -27.86 6.93
C GLN A 462 0.61 -28.85 8.07
N SER A 463 0.15 -28.35 9.21
CA SER A 463 -0.19 -29.23 10.34
C SER A 463 -1.24 -30.26 9.91
N ASN A 464 -2.24 -29.85 9.11
CA ASN A 464 -3.23 -30.77 8.57
C ASN A 464 -2.63 -31.76 7.57
N TYR A 465 -1.74 -31.30 6.68
CA TYR A 465 -1.03 -32.16 5.73
C TYR A 465 -0.18 -33.22 6.45
N LYS A 466 0.64 -32.81 7.44
CA LYS A 466 1.43 -33.74 8.25
C LYS A 466 0.53 -34.77 8.93
N ARG A 467 -0.57 -34.34 9.55
CA ARG A 467 -1.56 -35.24 10.19
C ARG A 467 -2.12 -36.26 9.19
N THR A 468 -2.53 -35.81 8.01
CA THR A 468 -3.10 -36.69 6.96
C THR A 468 -2.06 -37.70 6.48
N LYS A 469 -0.82 -37.24 6.21
CA LYS A 469 0.27 -38.12 5.79
C LYS A 469 0.58 -39.19 6.83
N HIS A 470 0.59 -38.86 8.12
CA HIS A 470 0.75 -39.85 9.18
C HIS A 470 -0.41 -40.85 9.22
N SER A 471 -1.64 -40.39 9.02
CA SER A 471 -2.81 -41.29 8.98
C SER A 471 -2.71 -42.29 7.81
N ASP A 472 -2.24 -41.85 6.63
CA ASP A 472 -2.09 -42.70 5.46
C ASP A 472 -0.96 -43.73 5.64
N MET A 473 0.13 -43.39 6.34
CA MET A 473 1.19 -44.34 6.69
C MET A 473 0.69 -45.45 7.62
N HIS A 474 -0.25 -45.18 8.50
CA HIS A 474 -0.88 -46.20 9.35
C HIS A 474 -1.88 -47.08 8.61
N LEU A 475 -2.48 -46.59 7.52
CA LEU A 475 -3.40 -47.35 6.69
C LEU A 475 -2.68 -48.26 5.67
N ALA A 476 -1.44 -47.95 5.33
CA ALA A 476 -0.65 -48.71 4.38
C ALA A 476 0.04 -49.98 4.95
N SER A 477 -0.18 -50.29 6.23
CA SER A 477 0.36 -51.48 6.89
C SER A 477 -0.78 -52.36 7.44
N PRO A 478 -1.46 -53.19 6.61
CA PRO A 478 -2.55 -54.05 7.10
C PRO A 478 -2.11 -55.28 7.91
N GLU A 479 -0.81 -55.59 8.02
CA GLU A 479 -0.38 -56.93 8.47
C GLU A 479 0.30 -57.03 9.85
N THR A 480 0.33 -56.00 10.70
CA THR A 480 1.06 -56.14 11.98
C THR A 480 0.32 -55.63 13.23
N ASN A 481 -0.97 -55.66 13.30
CA ASN A 481 -1.71 -55.12 14.48
C ASN A 481 -2.65 -56.12 15.17
N ILE A 482 -2.23 -57.33 15.49
CA ILE A 482 -2.98 -58.17 16.47
C ILE A 482 -2.21 -58.47 17.76
N SER A 483 -0.97 -58.10 17.93
CA SER A 483 -0.21 -58.57 19.09
C SER A 483 0.50 -57.53 19.99
N GLN A 484 0.17 -56.26 19.95
CA GLN A 484 0.73 -55.29 20.93
C GLN A 484 -0.28 -54.22 21.37
N ARG A 485 -1.44 -54.64 21.93
CA ARG A 485 -2.13 -53.83 22.89
C ARG A 485 -1.59 -54.15 24.30
N LYS A 486 -0.45 -53.63 24.64
CA LYS A 486 -0.01 -53.47 26.04
C LYS A 486 0.61 -52.10 26.19
N THR A 487 -0.19 -51.24 26.82
CA THR A 487 0.27 -50.13 27.69
C THR A 487 1.71 -49.70 27.49
N SER A 488 1.93 -48.68 26.69
CA SER A 488 3.07 -47.80 26.88
C SER A 488 2.57 -46.35 26.80
N ASN A 489 2.94 -45.62 27.79
CA ASN A 489 2.65 -44.24 28.09
C ASN A 489 2.75 -43.32 26.87
N LEU A 490 1.70 -42.58 26.61
CA LEU A 490 1.60 -41.43 25.72
C LEU A 490 2.45 -40.24 26.23
N LEU A 491 3.75 -40.38 26.40
CA LEU A 491 4.60 -39.31 26.90
C LEU A 491 6.00 -39.21 26.27
N GLU A 492 6.29 -39.93 25.20
CA GLU A 492 7.56 -39.76 24.49
C GLU A 492 7.31 -39.91 23.00
N ASP A 493 7.21 -38.81 22.29
CA ASP A 493 7.59 -38.62 20.87
C ASP A 493 7.11 -37.24 20.38
N ASN A 494 7.55 -36.19 21.05
CA ASN A 494 7.63 -34.86 20.45
C ASN A 494 9.12 -34.52 20.29
N VAL A 495 9.84 -35.34 19.53
CA VAL A 495 11.12 -34.93 18.96
C VAL A 495 10.76 -34.03 17.78
N TYR A 496 10.84 -32.74 17.99
CA TYR A 496 10.89 -31.77 16.90
C TYR A 496 12.17 -32.07 16.12
N ASP A 497 12.02 -32.41 14.85
CA ASP A 497 13.10 -32.52 13.90
C ASP A 497 13.77 -31.14 13.80
N GLU A 498 14.95 -30.98 14.45
CA GLU A 498 15.67 -29.70 14.52
C GLU A 498 16.11 -29.17 13.15
N ASP A 499 16.01 -29.99 12.10
CA ASP A 499 16.38 -29.65 10.73
C ASP A 499 15.25 -29.06 9.88
N PHE A 500 14.01 -28.95 10.43
CA PHE A 500 12.89 -28.42 9.66
C PHE A 500 12.90 -26.90 9.73
N THR A 501 13.54 -26.28 8.75
CA THR A 501 13.49 -24.84 8.55
C THR A 501 12.29 -24.46 7.69
N PHE A 502 11.75 -23.27 7.88
CA PHE A 502 10.66 -22.71 7.10
C PHE A 502 11.00 -22.58 5.58
N LYS A 503 12.28 -22.84 5.20
CA LYS A 503 12.71 -22.99 3.81
C LYS A 503 11.99 -24.14 3.09
N ASP A 504 11.69 -25.21 3.82
CA ASP A 504 11.06 -26.41 3.26
C ASP A 504 9.56 -26.22 2.99
N LEU A 505 9.02 -25.07 3.39
CA LEU A 505 7.63 -24.68 3.21
C LEU A 505 7.31 -24.11 1.83
N PHE A 506 8.32 -23.68 1.11
CA PHE A 506 8.19 -22.91 -0.12
C PHE A 506 8.92 -23.52 -1.32
N ASN A 507 9.51 -24.72 -1.14
CA ASN A 507 10.06 -25.53 -2.24
C ASN A 507 9.02 -26.43 -2.90
#